data_a5865569b3834f4344bb1ea299ddb1a2
#
_entry.id   a5865569b3834f4344bb1ea299ddb1a2
#
_cell.length_a   1.000
_cell.length_b   1.000
_cell.length_c   1.000
_cell.angle_alpha   90.00
_cell.angle_beta   90.00
_cell.angle_gamma   90.00
#
_symmetry.space_group_name_H-M   'P 1'
#
loop_
_entity.id
_entity.type
_entity.pdbx_description
1 polymer ?
#
loop_
_entity_poly.entity_id
_entity_poly.type
_entity_poly.pdbx_seq_one_letter_code
_entity_poly.pdbx_strand_id
1 'polypeptide(L)'
;RLIKMETIEIQVNKVKEIVGKHVLADGFDFVMDIEKSHGSWLYDKLTNKEYLDMFSMFASASIGYNHPYLVEKSAWLGKMAVNKPTLADVYSEEYAHFLEVFERVVIPEELQYAFFIEGGALAVENAMKACFDWKTRKNFEKGLDIESGMCIHFRQAFHGRSGYTLSLTNTADPRKYQYFPMFDWPRILNPKLTFPITEENLEETIKNERLALLNIEEAILMNPNKVACIIIEPIQAEGGDNHFRDEFLSGLRKICDENEILLIFDEVQTGIGITGKMWAFQHFTAKPDIISFGKKNTNITAGVFYLYRY
;
A
#
# COMPACT_ATOMS: atom_id res chain seq x y z
N ARG A 1 -3.55 -25.97 34.06
CA ARG A 1 -4.40 -25.09 34.91
C ARG A 1 -5.20 -24.20 33.97
N LEU A 2 -6.50 -24.47 33.81
CA LEU A 2 -7.45 -23.53 33.25
C LEU A 2 -7.54 -22.35 34.24
N ILE A 3 -6.91 -21.24 33.87
CA ILE A 3 -7.13 -19.96 34.54
C ILE A 3 -8.57 -19.60 34.21
N LYS A 4 -9.47 -19.62 35.22
CA LYS A 4 -10.78 -18.96 35.09
C LYS A 4 -10.47 -17.51 34.79
N MET A 5 -10.69 -17.09 33.56
CA MET A 5 -10.65 -15.66 33.23
C MET A 5 -11.86 -15.02 33.88
N GLU A 6 -11.62 -14.39 35.03
CA GLU A 6 -12.59 -13.42 35.55
C GLU A 6 -12.74 -12.32 34.49
N THR A 7 -13.97 -11.94 34.24
CA THR A 7 -14.26 -10.83 33.31
C THR A 7 -13.66 -9.56 33.92
N ILE A 8 -12.57 -9.07 33.35
CA ILE A 8 -11.93 -7.84 33.81
C ILE A 8 -12.77 -6.66 33.30
N GLU A 9 -13.42 -5.97 34.21
CA GLU A 9 -14.15 -4.76 33.90
C GLU A 9 -13.17 -3.57 33.78
N ILE A 10 -13.13 -2.94 32.60
CA ILE A 10 -12.24 -1.83 32.33
C ILE A 10 -13.02 -0.50 32.37
N GLN A 11 -12.62 0.39 33.26
CA GLN A 11 -13.14 1.73 33.30
C GLN A 11 -12.67 2.52 32.07
N VAL A 12 -13.59 3.21 31.38
CA VAL A 12 -13.33 3.93 30.12
C VAL A 12 -12.18 4.94 30.26
N ASN A 13 -12.14 5.70 31.37
CA ASN A 13 -11.10 6.67 31.65
C ASN A 13 -9.72 6.07 31.97
N LYS A 14 -9.61 4.75 32.12
CA LYS A 14 -8.36 4.02 32.38
C LYS A 14 -7.80 3.32 31.13
N VAL A 15 -8.53 3.36 30.02
CA VAL A 15 -8.13 2.62 28.79
C VAL A 15 -6.74 3.05 28.32
N LYS A 16 -6.48 4.36 28.17
CA LYS A 16 -5.19 4.89 27.70
C LYS A 16 -4.04 4.54 28.68
N GLU A 17 -4.28 4.63 29.98
CA GLU A 17 -3.31 4.24 31.02
C GLU A 17 -2.98 2.72 30.93
N ILE A 18 -3.98 1.89 30.77
CA ILE A 18 -3.81 0.42 30.67
C ILE A 18 -3.02 0.06 29.40
N VAL A 19 -3.40 0.63 28.27
CA VAL A 19 -2.69 0.43 26.99
C VAL A 19 -1.24 0.90 27.11
N GLY A 20 -1.01 2.08 27.72
CA GLY A 20 0.32 2.67 27.86
C GLY A 20 1.29 1.91 28.77
N LYS A 21 0.82 0.89 29.51
CA LYS A 21 1.72 0.01 30.29
C LYS A 21 2.64 -0.86 29.42
N HIS A 22 2.20 -1.20 28.22
CA HIS A 22 2.89 -2.14 27.36
C HIS A 22 3.02 -1.69 25.91
N VAL A 23 2.25 -0.69 25.50
CA VAL A 23 2.20 -0.17 24.13
C VAL A 23 2.39 1.34 24.16
N LEU A 24 3.07 1.91 23.16
CA LEU A 24 3.16 3.36 22.99
C LEU A 24 1.76 3.94 22.76
N ALA A 25 1.21 4.64 23.77
CA ALA A 25 -0.13 5.20 23.76
C ALA A 25 -0.11 6.70 23.37
N ASP A 26 0.44 7.02 22.20
CA ASP A 26 0.56 8.36 21.65
C ASP A 26 -0.60 8.77 20.70
N GLY A 27 -1.63 7.94 20.61
CA GLY A 27 -2.85 8.21 19.84
C GLY A 27 -3.74 9.29 20.45
N PHE A 28 -4.87 9.55 19.80
CA PHE A 28 -5.87 10.52 20.22
C PHE A 28 -6.42 10.22 21.63
N ASP A 29 -6.86 11.27 22.34
CA ASP A 29 -7.63 11.13 23.58
C ASP A 29 -9.08 10.77 23.23
N PHE A 30 -9.28 9.53 22.84
CA PHE A 30 -10.51 9.00 22.30
C PHE A 30 -10.63 7.52 22.65
N VAL A 31 -11.80 7.08 23.11
CA VAL A 31 -12.09 5.67 23.36
C VAL A 31 -13.29 5.26 22.51
N MET A 32 -13.03 4.57 21.44
CA MET A 32 -14.06 4.15 20.49
C MET A 32 -15.09 3.22 21.15
N ASP A 33 -16.36 3.55 20.99
CA ASP A 33 -17.47 2.62 21.23
C ASP A 33 -17.70 1.79 19.98
N ILE A 34 -17.32 0.52 20.04
CA ILE A 34 -17.43 -0.41 18.90
C ILE A 34 -18.90 -0.66 18.53
N GLU A 35 -19.82 -0.64 19.51
CA GLU A 35 -21.24 -0.92 19.27
C GLU A 35 -21.98 0.28 18.71
N LYS A 36 -21.64 1.49 19.17
CA LYS A 36 -22.33 2.72 18.78
C LYS A 36 -21.77 3.38 17.52
N SER A 37 -20.49 3.17 17.23
CA SER A 37 -19.90 3.70 16.00
C SER A 37 -20.56 3.05 14.76
N HIS A 38 -20.90 3.85 13.74
CA HIS A 38 -21.65 3.35 12.58
C HIS A 38 -21.36 4.19 11.32
N GLY A 39 -21.35 3.54 10.18
CA GLY A 39 -21.06 4.23 8.91
C GLY A 39 -19.80 5.06 8.99
N SER A 40 -19.89 6.37 8.75
CA SER A 40 -18.77 7.32 8.86
C SER A 40 -18.73 8.05 10.22
N TRP A 41 -19.36 7.51 11.25
CA TRP A 41 -19.43 8.14 12.57
C TRP A 41 -18.74 7.31 13.64
N LEU A 42 -17.80 7.92 14.34
CA LEU A 42 -17.13 7.38 15.51
C LEU A 42 -17.81 7.91 16.78
N TYR A 43 -18.17 7.00 17.68
CA TYR A 43 -18.68 7.36 18.99
C TYR A 43 -17.59 7.25 20.03
N ASP A 44 -17.34 8.33 20.78
CA ASP A 44 -16.37 8.38 21.87
C ASP A 44 -17.02 8.09 23.22
N LYS A 45 -16.57 7.03 23.89
CA LYS A 45 -17.03 6.66 25.25
C LYS A 45 -16.60 7.63 26.32
N LEU A 46 -15.50 8.41 26.14
CA LEU A 46 -15.03 9.37 27.14
C LEU A 46 -15.94 10.58 27.21
N THR A 47 -16.32 11.12 26.06
CA THR A 47 -17.12 12.35 25.96
C THR A 47 -18.60 12.09 25.72
N ASN A 48 -18.99 10.86 25.38
CA ASN A 48 -20.33 10.47 24.92
C ASN A 48 -20.81 11.30 23.71
N LYS A 49 -19.90 11.55 22.75
CA LYS A 49 -20.17 12.31 21.52
C LYS A 49 -19.85 11.51 20.29
N GLU A 50 -20.54 11.84 19.22
CA GLU A 50 -20.23 11.36 17.87
C GLU A 50 -19.33 12.35 17.14
N TYR A 51 -18.42 11.81 16.32
CA TYR A 51 -17.53 12.56 15.46
C TYR A 51 -17.59 12.01 14.05
N LEU A 52 -17.66 12.87 13.06
CA LEU A 52 -17.50 12.46 11.66
C LEU A 52 -16.06 11.97 11.47
N ASP A 53 -15.93 10.74 11.00
CA ASP A 53 -14.62 10.13 10.76
C ASP A 53 -13.96 10.66 9.49
N MET A 54 -13.06 11.62 9.65
CA MET A 54 -12.19 12.12 8.57
C MET A 54 -10.82 11.45 8.58
N PHE A 55 -10.59 10.48 9.47
CA PHE A 55 -9.35 9.73 9.61
C PHE A 55 -9.39 8.39 8.88
N SER A 56 -10.57 7.75 8.84
CA SER A 56 -10.83 6.45 8.22
C SER A 56 -9.81 5.34 8.55
N MET A 57 -9.18 5.41 9.73
CA MET A 57 -8.11 4.49 10.16
C MET A 57 -7.02 4.34 9.08
N PHE A 58 -6.49 5.45 8.58
CA PHE A 58 -5.55 5.53 7.45
C PHE A 58 -6.07 4.86 6.16
N ALA A 59 -7.33 5.12 5.83
CA ALA A 59 -8.04 4.53 4.69
C ALA A 59 -8.23 3.00 4.78
N SER A 60 -8.22 2.42 5.98
CA SER A 60 -8.51 0.99 6.18
C SER A 60 -9.99 0.71 6.47
N ALA A 61 -10.76 1.71 6.93
CA ALA A 61 -12.19 1.62 7.21
C ALA A 61 -13.04 2.15 6.03
N SER A 62 -12.77 1.71 4.81
CA SER A 62 -13.39 2.24 3.57
C SER A 62 -14.91 2.08 3.49
N ILE A 63 -15.48 1.08 4.17
CA ILE A 63 -16.93 0.84 4.25
C ILE A 63 -17.54 1.35 5.56
N GLY A 64 -16.73 2.02 6.39
CA GLY A 64 -17.14 2.53 7.69
C GLY A 64 -17.30 1.44 8.76
N TYR A 65 -18.01 1.80 9.83
CA TYR A 65 -18.17 0.99 11.03
C TYR A 65 -19.55 0.32 11.05
N ASN A 66 -19.61 -0.90 11.57
CA ASN A 66 -20.84 -1.69 11.71
C ASN A 66 -21.71 -1.69 10.44
N HIS A 67 -21.06 -1.88 9.28
CA HIS A 67 -21.78 -1.98 8.01
C HIS A 67 -22.86 -3.07 8.10
N PRO A 68 -24.15 -2.81 7.78
CA PRO A 68 -25.26 -3.72 8.03
C PRO A 68 -25.05 -5.12 7.48
N TYR A 69 -24.47 -5.25 6.29
CA TYR A 69 -24.16 -6.54 5.69
C TYR A 69 -23.14 -7.35 6.51
N LEU A 70 -22.10 -6.69 7.07
CA LEU A 70 -21.11 -7.38 7.91
C LEU A 70 -21.71 -7.79 9.25
N VAL A 71 -22.55 -6.96 9.83
CA VAL A 71 -23.29 -7.28 11.06
C VAL A 71 -24.21 -8.49 10.84
N GLU A 72 -24.94 -8.54 9.73
CA GLU A 72 -25.74 -9.71 9.33
C GLU A 72 -24.88 -10.99 9.22
N LYS A 73 -23.65 -10.87 8.71
CA LYS A 73 -22.73 -12.00 8.50
C LYS A 73 -21.84 -12.31 9.72
N SER A 74 -22.05 -11.68 10.88
CA SER A 74 -21.19 -11.80 12.06
C SER A 74 -20.97 -13.26 12.52
N ALA A 75 -22.01 -14.10 12.50
CA ALA A 75 -21.89 -15.51 12.87
C ALA A 75 -20.99 -16.29 11.89
N TRP A 76 -21.11 -16.02 10.59
CA TRP A 76 -20.23 -16.61 9.58
C TRP A 76 -18.80 -16.12 9.73
N LEU A 77 -18.59 -14.82 9.93
CA LEU A 77 -17.28 -14.23 10.19
C LEU A 77 -16.64 -14.84 11.47
N GLY A 78 -17.43 -15.05 12.51
CA GLY A 78 -17.00 -15.74 13.73
C GLY A 78 -16.51 -17.16 13.43
N LYS A 79 -17.22 -17.92 12.58
CA LYS A 79 -16.78 -19.26 12.13
C LYS A 79 -15.44 -19.20 11.38
N MET A 80 -15.24 -18.19 10.55
CA MET A 80 -13.95 -18.00 9.85
C MET A 80 -12.83 -17.62 10.81
N ALA A 81 -13.10 -16.77 11.79
CA ALA A 81 -12.10 -16.29 12.75
C ALA A 81 -11.54 -17.38 13.68
N VAL A 82 -12.31 -18.42 13.98
CA VAL A 82 -11.86 -19.55 14.82
C VAL A 82 -11.11 -20.64 14.04
N ASN A 83 -10.96 -20.47 12.75
CA ASN A 83 -10.25 -21.39 11.86
C ASN A 83 -9.11 -20.68 11.12
N LYS A 84 -8.34 -21.42 10.35
CA LYS A 84 -7.28 -20.88 9.46
C LYS A 84 -7.61 -21.28 8.01
N PRO A 85 -8.60 -20.64 7.35
CA PRO A 85 -9.06 -21.04 6.03
C PRO A 85 -8.12 -20.66 4.88
N THR A 86 -7.11 -19.82 5.12
CA THR A 86 -6.23 -19.22 4.11
C THR A 86 -4.77 -19.68 4.27
N LEU A 87 -4.52 -20.95 4.46
CA LEU A 87 -3.16 -21.49 4.49
C LEU A 87 -2.75 -21.96 3.10
N ALA A 88 -1.54 -21.62 2.68
CA ALA A 88 -1.02 -21.94 1.33
C ALA A 88 -0.93 -23.46 1.06
N ASP A 89 -0.65 -24.26 2.08
CA ASP A 89 -0.44 -25.71 1.95
C ASP A 89 -1.71 -26.54 2.16
N VAL A 90 -2.78 -25.93 2.64
CA VAL A 90 -4.08 -26.60 2.92
C VAL A 90 -5.21 -25.71 2.40
N TYR A 91 -5.97 -26.21 1.45
CA TYR A 91 -7.04 -25.47 0.81
C TYR A 91 -8.38 -25.67 1.50
N SER A 92 -9.27 -24.65 1.40
CA SER A 92 -10.65 -24.72 1.84
C SER A 92 -11.60 -24.23 0.76
N GLU A 93 -12.86 -24.66 0.81
CA GLU A 93 -13.91 -24.17 -0.07
C GLU A 93 -14.14 -22.67 0.10
N GLU A 94 -14.03 -22.17 1.34
CA GLU A 94 -14.16 -20.76 1.67
C GLU A 94 -13.05 -19.91 1.02
N TYR A 95 -11.83 -20.43 0.96
CA TYR A 95 -10.74 -19.75 0.27
C TYR A 95 -10.93 -19.77 -1.25
N ALA A 96 -11.37 -20.87 -1.80
CA ALA A 96 -11.70 -20.96 -3.23
C ALA A 96 -12.85 -20.00 -3.59
N HIS A 97 -13.90 -19.95 -2.78
CA HIS A 97 -15.01 -19.00 -2.98
C HIS A 97 -14.54 -17.54 -2.89
N PHE A 98 -13.66 -17.22 -1.95
CA PHE A 98 -13.04 -15.89 -1.88
C PHE A 98 -12.31 -15.55 -3.18
N LEU A 99 -11.49 -16.45 -3.72
CA LEU A 99 -10.73 -16.22 -4.95
C LEU A 99 -11.63 -16.02 -6.16
N GLU A 100 -12.69 -16.81 -6.31
CA GLU A 100 -13.70 -16.65 -7.38
C GLU A 100 -14.37 -15.27 -7.35
N VAL A 101 -14.73 -14.78 -6.17
CA VAL A 101 -15.32 -13.44 -6.02
C VAL A 101 -14.27 -12.37 -6.26
N PHE A 102 -13.05 -12.58 -5.74
CA PHE A 102 -11.93 -11.64 -5.85
C PHE A 102 -11.50 -11.47 -7.31
N GLU A 103 -11.42 -12.56 -8.07
CA GLU A 103 -11.14 -12.53 -9.50
C GLU A 103 -12.17 -11.70 -10.26
N ARG A 104 -13.47 -11.95 -10.03
CA ARG A 104 -14.54 -11.25 -10.75
C ARG A 104 -14.67 -9.77 -10.43
N VAL A 105 -14.27 -9.35 -9.23
CA VAL A 105 -14.57 -7.99 -8.72
C VAL A 105 -13.31 -7.13 -8.60
N VAL A 106 -12.17 -7.74 -8.27
CA VAL A 106 -10.98 -7.01 -7.81
C VAL A 106 -9.80 -7.13 -8.75
N ILE A 107 -9.52 -8.35 -9.28
CA ILE A 107 -8.37 -8.57 -10.14
C ILE A 107 -8.55 -7.80 -11.47
N PRO A 108 -7.62 -6.90 -11.84
CA PRO A 108 -7.66 -6.25 -13.15
C PRO A 108 -7.44 -7.24 -14.28
N GLU A 109 -8.08 -7.05 -15.42
CA GLU A 109 -7.89 -7.91 -16.60
C GLU A 109 -6.44 -8.00 -17.06
N GLU A 110 -5.68 -6.93 -16.84
CA GLU A 110 -4.28 -6.84 -17.21
C GLU A 110 -3.33 -7.63 -16.29
N LEU A 111 -3.76 -7.99 -15.06
CA LEU A 111 -2.93 -8.60 -14.02
C LEU A 111 -3.54 -9.93 -13.58
N GLN A 112 -2.95 -11.03 -13.99
CA GLN A 112 -3.57 -12.36 -13.86
C GLN A 112 -3.24 -13.09 -12.55
N TYR A 113 -2.12 -12.76 -11.91
CA TYR A 113 -1.61 -13.51 -10.78
C TYR A 113 -1.69 -12.70 -9.50
N ALA A 114 -2.09 -13.33 -8.42
CA ALA A 114 -2.17 -12.74 -7.09
C ALA A 114 -1.31 -13.53 -6.09
N PHE A 115 -0.66 -12.81 -5.20
CA PHE A 115 0.05 -13.37 -4.05
C PHE A 115 -0.39 -12.64 -2.79
N PHE A 116 -0.90 -13.38 -1.81
CA PHE A 116 -1.39 -12.82 -0.55
C PHE A 116 -0.38 -12.99 0.56
N ILE A 117 -0.15 -11.90 1.30
CA ILE A 117 0.80 -11.85 2.42
C ILE A 117 0.31 -10.84 3.48
N GLU A 118 0.79 -10.97 4.71
CA GLU A 118 0.39 -10.10 5.80
C GLU A 118 1.09 -8.74 5.76
N GLY A 119 0.31 -7.68 5.55
CA GLY A 119 0.77 -6.29 5.62
C GLY A 119 1.27 -5.70 4.30
N GLY A 120 0.94 -4.42 4.07
CA GLY A 120 1.30 -3.69 2.84
C GLY A 120 2.81 -3.61 2.59
N ALA A 121 3.62 -3.49 3.65
CA ALA A 121 5.08 -3.48 3.52
C ALA A 121 5.61 -4.79 2.91
N LEU A 122 5.11 -5.94 3.38
CA LEU A 122 5.50 -7.24 2.83
C LEU A 122 4.93 -7.46 1.43
N ALA A 123 3.77 -6.89 1.11
CA ALA A 123 3.24 -6.89 -0.25
C ALA A 123 4.21 -6.17 -1.21
N VAL A 124 4.65 -4.97 -0.86
CA VAL A 124 5.65 -4.21 -1.64
C VAL A 124 6.97 -4.97 -1.75
N GLU A 125 7.47 -5.58 -0.65
CA GLU A 125 8.70 -6.39 -0.72
C GLU A 125 8.59 -7.56 -1.70
N ASN A 126 7.43 -8.26 -1.72
CA ASN A 126 7.24 -9.36 -2.65
C ASN A 126 7.07 -8.87 -4.11
N ALA A 127 6.46 -7.71 -4.33
CA ALA A 127 6.45 -7.06 -5.64
C ALA A 127 7.88 -6.79 -6.14
N MET A 128 8.72 -6.21 -5.29
CA MET A 128 10.14 -5.96 -5.63
C MET A 128 10.92 -7.24 -5.87
N LYS A 129 10.74 -8.28 -5.03
CA LYS A 129 11.39 -9.58 -5.21
C LYS A 129 11.04 -10.21 -6.55
N ALA A 130 9.78 -10.12 -6.97
CA ALA A 130 9.36 -10.58 -8.29
C ALA A 130 10.10 -9.81 -9.42
N CYS A 131 10.24 -8.49 -9.27
CA CYS A 131 11.00 -7.68 -10.23
C CYS A 131 12.49 -8.05 -10.26
N PHE A 132 13.11 -8.27 -9.10
CA PHE A 132 14.52 -8.62 -8.99
C PHE A 132 14.81 -9.98 -9.64
N ASP A 133 14.00 -10.98 -9.36
CA ASP A 133 14.10 -12.31 -9.98
C ASP A 133 13.90 -12.21 -11.49
N TRP A 134 12.86 -11.54 -11.94
CA TRP A 134 12.54 -11.36 -13.36
C TRP A 134 13.69 -10.69 -14.12
N LYS A 135 14.21 -9.56 -13.63
CA LYS A 135 15.28 -8.82 -14.31
C LYS A 135 16.59 -9.58 -14.31
N THR A 136 16.92 -10.26 -13.21
CA THR A 136 18.11 -11.11 -13.11
C THR A 136 18.06 -12.24 -14.14
N ARG A 137 16.93 -12.93 -14.25
CA ARG A 137 16.75 -13.98 -15.29
C ARG A 137 16.87 -13.43 -16.70
N LYS A 138 16.29 -12.28 -16.98
CA LYS A 138 16.44 -11.58 -18.27
C LYS A 138 17.88 -11.25 -18.60
N ASN A 139 18.67 -10.83 -17.62
CA ASN A 139 20.10 -10.60 -17.81
C ASN A 139 20.84 -11.89 -18.13
N PHE A 140 20.60 -12.97 -17.40
CA PHE A 140 21.23 -14.27 -17.64
C PHE A 140 20.86 -14.83 -19.02
N GLU A 141 19.60 -14.70 -19.46
CA GLU A 141 19.16 -15.09 -20.83
C GLU A 141 19.93 -14.34 -21.92
N LYS A 142 20.37 -13.10 -21.65
CA LYS A 142 21.21 -12.28 -22.55
C LYS A 142 22.70 -12.57 -22.41
N GLY A 143 23.09 -13.51 -21.57
CA GLY A 143 24.49 -13.85 -21.29
C GLY A 143 25.21 -12.83 -20.41
N LEU A 144 24.45 -11.96 -19.68
CA LEU A 144 25.00 -11.02 -18.71
C LEU A 144 25.00 -11.69 -17.33
N ASP A 145 26.16 -11.76 -16.68
CA ASP A 145 26.31 -12.23 -15.30
C ASP A 145 26.07 -11.06 -14.31
N ILE A 146 24.83 -10.54 -14.32
CA ILE A 146 24.40 -9.39 -13.52
C ILE A 146 23.13 -9.73 -12.78
N GLU A 147 23.21 -9.76 -11.45
CA GLU A 147 22.04 -9.78 -10.58
C GLU A 147 21.47 -8.36 -10.43
N SER A 148 20.15 -8.23 -10.55
CA SER A 148 19.45 -6.97 -10.47
C SER A 148 18.71 -6.85 -9.15
N GLY A 149 19.10 -5.87 -8.33
CA GLY A 149 18.52 -5.66 -7.00
C GLY A 149 18.29 -4.18 -6.69
N MET A 150 18.07 -3.33 -7.70
CA MET A 150 17.85 -1.89 -7.50
C MET A 150 16.43 -1.50 -7.87
N CYS A 151 15.86 -0.62 -7.05
CA CYS A 151 14.54 -0.02 -7.25
C CYS A 151 14.66 1.50 -7.29
N ILE A 152 14.17 2.15 -8.34
CA ILE A 152 14.03 3.60 -8.39
C ILE A 152 12.73 3.99 -7.67
N HIS A 153 12.81 5.00 -6.82
CA HIS A 153 11.68 5.48 -6.01
C HIS A 153 11.71 7.00 -5.85
N PHE A 154 10.67 7.57 -5.21
CA PHE A 154 10.49 9.02 -5.17
C PHE A 154 10.60 9.58 -3.76
N ARG A 155 10.97 10.86 -3.65
CA ARG A 155 10.88 11.62 -2.40
C ARG A 155 9.43 11.68 -1.90
N GLN A 156 9.26 11.83 -0.60
CA GLN A 156 7.98 11.90 0.10
C GLN A 156 7.14 10.61 0.01
N ALA A 157 7.66 9.52 -0.56
CA ALA A 157 6.97 8.24 -0.63
C ALA A 157 6.88 7.52 0.72
N PHE A 158 5.85 6.69 0.87
CA PHE A 158 5.70 5.75 1.99
C PHE A 158 5.31 4.36 1.48
N HIS A 159 6.28 3.45 1.47
CA HIS A 159 6.07 2.08 1.00
C HIS A 159 6.15 1.02 2.11
N GLY A 160 6.31 1.45 3.34
CA GLY A 160 6.42 0.59 4.50
C GLY A 160 7.69 0.82 5.31
N ARG A 161 7.90 -0.02 6.32
CA ARG A 161 9.00 0.12 7.30
C ARG A 161 9.72 -1.20 7.58
N SER A 162 9.59 -2.19 6.70
CA SER A 162 10.33 -3.45 6.72
C SER A 162 11.65 -3.33 5.93
N GLY A 163 12.40 -4.40 5.73
CA GLY A 163 13.73 -4.39 5.18
C GLY A 163 13.90 -3.56 3.90
N TYR A 164 13.30 -3.98 2.80
CA TYR A 164 13.41 -3.25 1.53
C TYR A 164 12.61 -1.95 1.55
N THR A 165 11.39 -1.99 2.08
CA THR A 165 10.47 -0.85 2.01
C THR A 165 10.93 0.35 2.83
N LEU A 166 11.72 0.13 3.89
CA LEU A 166 12.31 1.21 4.66
C LEU A 166 13.23 2.09 3.82
N SER A 167 13.96 1.49 2.87
CA SER A 167 14.82 2.21 1.93
C SER A 167 14.06 3.13 0.99
N LEU A 168 12.81 2.78 0.69
CA LEU A 168 11.93 3.53 -0.20
C LEU A 168 11.16 4.66 0.52
N THR A 169 10.93 4.52 1.82
CA THR A 169 10.16 5.47 2.62
C THR A 169 10.95 6.74 2.90
N ASN A 170 10.34 7.90 2.61
CA ASN A 170 10.96 9.21 2.80
C ASN A 170 9.89 10.28 3.12
N THR A 171 9.12 10.06 4.17
CA THR A 171 8.15 11.03 4.66
C THR A 171 8.79 12.09 5.57
N ALA A 172 8.03 13.12 5.95
CA ALA A 172 8.54 14.26 6.72
C ALA A 172 9.07 13.88 8.13
N ASP A 173 8.60 12.78 8.72
CA ASP A 173 9.03 12.34 10.06
C ASP A 173 10.28 11.43 9.97
N PRO A 174 11.48 11.93 10.27
CA PRO A 174 12.72 11.16 10.16
C PRO A 174 12.79 10.01 11.16
N ARG A 175 12.03 10.03 12.25
CA ARG A 175 12.01 8.94 13.25
C ARG A 175 11.55 7.61 12.65
N LYS A 176 10.87 7.64 11.50
CA LYS A 176 10.39 6.45 10.80
C LYS A 176 11.51 5.66 10.10
N TYR A 177 12.64 6.30 9.76
CA TYR A 177 13.69 5.69 8.94
C TYR A 177 15.13 6.00 9.36
N GLN A 178 15.35 7.03 10.20
CA GLN A 178 16.70 7.37 10.66
C GLN A 178 17.30 6.25 11.53
N TYR A 179 18.63 6.09 11.47
CA TYR A 179 19.43 5.13 12.25
C TYR A 179 19.22 3.65 11.89
N PHE A 180 18.51 3.34 10.83
CA PHE A 180 18.34 1.97 10.34
C PHE A 180 19.15 1.74 9.07
N PRO A 181 19.70 0.53 8.87
CA PRO A 181 20.33 0.16 7.59
C PRO A 181 19.35 0.25 6.44
N MET A 182 19.76 0.84 5.35
CA MET A 182 18.97 1.01 4.13
C MET A 182 19.82 0.73 2.90
N PHE A 183 19.19 0.34 1.80
CA PHE A 183 19.83 0.24 0.50
C PHE A 183 19.97 1.63 -0.13
N ASP A 184 21.11 1.88 -0.76
CA ASP A 184 21.34 3.12 -1.50
C ASP A 184 20.80 3.01 -2.93
N TRP A 185 19.47 3.05 -3.04
CA TRP A 185 18.77 3.03 -4.30
C TRP A 185 18.44 4.43 -4.79
N PRO A 186 18.36 4.67 -6.13
CA PRO A 186 18.12 6.01 -6.67
C PRO A 186 16.78 6.58 -6.21
N ARG A 187 16.83 7.72 -5.52
CA ARG A 187 15.66 8.45 -5.03
C ARG A 187 15.47 9.73 -5.83
N ILE A 188 14.39 9.77 -6.57
CA ILE A 188 14.09 10.79 -7.56
C ILE A 188 13.27 11.94 -6.95
N LEU A 189 13.39 13.12 -7.52
CA LEU A 189 12.52 14.27 -7.24
C LEU A 189 11.05 13.89 -7.39
N ASN A 190 10.20 14.37 -6.47
CA ASN A 190 8.77 14.17 -6.52
C ASN A 190 8.10 15.32 -7.31
N PRO A 191 7.69 15.12 -8.59
CA PRO A 191 7.12 16.16 -9.42
C PRO A 191 5.61 16.30 -9.23
N LYS A 192 5.19 16.48 -8.00
CA LYS A 192 3.78 16.59 -7.61
C LYS A 192 3.12 17.86 -8.14
N LEU A 193 1.81 17.80 -8.36
CA LEU A 193 0.98 18.97 -8.59
C LEU A 193 0.99 19.92 -7.39
N THR A 194 1.05 21.20 -7.64
CA THR A 194 0.87 22.27 -6.66
C THR A 194 -0.51 22.90 -6.84
N PHE A 195 -1.30 22.93 -5.78
CA PHE A 195 -2.63 23.54 -5.75
C PHE A 195 -2.59 24.95 -5.16
N PRO A 196 -3.44 25.90 -5.67
CA PRO A 196 -4.36 25.71 -6.79
C PRO A 196 -3.61 25.54 -8.12
N ILE A 197 -4.22 24.87 -9.08
CA ILE A 197 -3.61 24.68 -10.41
C ILE A 197 -3.72 25.99 -11.18
N THR A 198 -2.67 26.82 -11.06
CA THR A 198 -2.47 28.03 -11.86
C THR A 198 -1.53 27.71 -13.02
N GLU A 199 -1.45 28.60 -14.01
CA GLU A 199 -0.52 28.46 -15.13
C GLU A 199 0.94 28.36 -14.64
N GLU A 200 1.34 29.22 -13.70
CA GLU A 200 2.68 29.23 -13.08
C GLU A 200 2.98 27.89 -12.36
N ASN A 201 2.06 27.42 -11.49
CA ASN A 201 2.24 26.17 -10.77
C ASN A 201 2.28 24.95 -11.72
N LEU A 202 1.52 25.00 -12.82
CA LEU A 202 1.54 23.96 -13.84
C LEU A 202 2.86 23.94 -14.61
N GLU A 203 3.38 25.10 -15.01
CA GLU A 203 4.68 25.22 -15.69
C GLU A 203 5.81 24.69 -14.80
N GLU A 204 5.82 25.02 -13.52
CA GLU A 204 6.78 24.49 -12.56
C GLU A 204 6.67 22.98 -12.42
N THR A 205 5.44 22.44 -12.32
CA THR A 205 5.20 21.00 -12.28
C THR A 205 5.77 20.31 -13.52
N ILE A 206 5.49 20.81 -14.71
CA ILE A 206 6.02 20.26 -15.98
C ILE A 206 7.55 20.29 -16.02
N LYS A 207 8.16 21.35 -15.51
CA LYS A 207 9.63 21.45 -15.40
C LYS A 207 10.18 20.38 -14.46
N ASN A 208 9.54 20.18 -13.32
CA ASN A 208 9.94 19.17 -12.33
C ASN A 208 9.72 17.74 -12.85
N GLU A 209 8.65 17.49 -13.63
CA GLU A 209 8.42 16.21 -14.32
C GLU A 209 9.57 15.88 -15.29
N ARG A 210 9.94 16.84 -16.13
CA ARG A 210 11.07 16.67 -17.07
C ARG A 210 12.37 16.37 -16.33
N LEU A 211 12.64 17.10 -15.24
CA LEU A 211 13.83 16.86 -14.42
C LEU A 211 13.80 15.49 -13.77
N ALA A 212 12.65 15.07 -13.26
CA ALA A 212 12.49 13.73 -12.64
C ALA A 212 12.74 12.62 -13.67
N LEU A 213 12.17 12.73 -14.89
CA LEU A 213 12.39 11.74 -15.95
C LEU A 213 13.85 11.68 -16.38
N LEU A 214 14.53 12.84 -16.55
CA LEU A 214 15.96 12.88 -16.83
C LEU A 214 16.81 12.23 -15.72
N ASN A 215 16.50 12.49 -14.44
CA ASN A 215 17.21 11.85 -13.34
C ASN A 215 16.99 10.32 -13.30
N ILE A 216 15.84 9.83 -13.74
CA ILE A 216 15.58 8.39 -13.87
C ILE A 216 16.45 7.81 -14.98
N GLU A 217 16.48 8.43 -16.17
CA GLU A 217 17.33 8.01 -17.29
C GLU A 217 18.81 8.00 -16.90
N GLU A 218 19.29 9.02 -16.20
CA GLU A 218 20.64 9.09 -15.66
C GLU A 218 20.93 7.96 -14.66
N ALA A 219 20.00 7.69 -13.73
CA ALA A 219 20.15 6.60 -12.76
C ALA A 219 20.24 5.22 -13.44
N ILE A 220 19.46 5.00 -14.52
CA ILE A 220 19.53 3.78 -15.32
C ILE A 220 20.86 3.68 -16.05
N LEU A 221 21.33 4.77 -16.66
CA LEU A 221 22.60 4.82 -17.38
C LEU A 221 23.80 4.54 -16.46
N MET A 222 23.77 5.06 -15.25
CA MET A 222 24.81 4.85 -14.23
C MET A 222 24.77 3.44 -13.61
N ASN A 223 23.67 2.71 -13.77
CA ASN A 223 23.45 1.37 -13.21
C ASN A 223 22.97 0.38 -14.28
N PRO A 224 23.75 0.14 -15.35
CA PRO A 224 23.32 -0.63 -16.49
C PRO A 224 22.92 -2.05 -16.07
N ASN A 225 21.69 -2.45 -16.44
CA ASN A 225 21.08 -3.75 -16.14
C ASN A 225 20.87 -4.08 -14.66
N LYS A 226 21.09 -3.14 -13.72
CA LYS A 226 20.88 -3.36 -12.27
C LYS A 226 19.52 -2.90 -11.78
N VAL A 227 18.89 -1.93 -12.44
CA VAL A 227 17.56 -1.43 -12.08
C VAL A 227 16.50 -2.44 -12.54
N ALA A 228 15.77 -3.00 -11.62
CA ALA A 228 14.72 -3.99 -11.90
C ALA A 228 13.32 -3.37 -11.95
N CYS A 229 13.08 -2.32 -11.15
CA CYS A 229 11.76 -1.71 -11.08
C CYS A 229 11.84 -0.21 -10.74
N ILE A 230 10.74 0.47 -11.09
CA ILE A 230 10.38 1.80 -10.58
C ILE A 230 9.11 1.62 -9.76
N ILE A 231 9.07 2.16 -8.53
CA ILE A 231 7.88 2.13 -7.68
C ILE A 231 7.36 3.54 -7.43
N ILE A 232 6.03 3.70 -7.50
CA ILE A 232 5.35 4.95 -7.17
C ILE A 232 3.96 4.67 -6.59
N GLU A 233 3.52 5.50 -5.64
CA GLU A 233 2.11 5.58 -5.25
C GLU A 233 1.38 6.43 -6.31
N PRO A 234 0.27 5.99 -6.92
CA PRO A 234 -0.47 6.83 -7.88
C PRO A 234 -0.95 8.16 -7.30
N ILE A 235 -1.20 8.17 -5.99
CA ILE A 235 -1.40 9.34 -5.14
C ILE A 235 -0.62 9.08 -3.85
N GLN A 236 0.36 9.91 -3.53
CA GLN A 236 1.12 9.76 -2.28
C GLN A 236 0.30 10.30 -1.11
N ALA A 237 -0.32 9.42 -0.35
CA ALA A 237 -1.18 9.82 0.75
C ALA A 237 -0.38 10.26 2.00
N GLU A 238 0.44 9.39 2.56
CA GLU A 238 1.28 9.70 3.75
C GLU A 238 2.28 10.83 3.47
N GLY A 239 2.70 10.99 2.24
CA GLY A 239 3.60 12.07 1.80
C GLY A 239 2.94 13.44 1.71
N GLY A 240 1.62 13.55 1.88
CA GLY A 240 0.87 14.79 1.90
C GLY A 240 -0.15 14.93 0.76
N ASP A 241 -0.84 13.86 0.41
CA ASP A 241 -1.86 13.78 -0.65
C ASP A 241 -1.37 14.35 -1.99
N ASN A 242 -0.16 13.94 -2.38
CA ASN A 242 0.49 14.43 -3.57
C ASN A 242 -0.07 13.74 -4.81
N HIS A 243 -0.55 14.53 -5.76
CA HIS A 243 -1.09 14.08 -7.03
C HIS A 243 -0.09 14.28 -8.16
N PHE A 244 -0.19 13.43 -9.20
CA PHE A 244 0.64 13.48 -10.40
C PHE A 244 -0.22 13.69 -11.64
N ARG A 245 0.38 14.23 -12.67
CA ARG A 245 -0.23 14.32 -14.00
C ARG A 245 -0.11 12.98 -14.73
N ASP A 246 -1.09 12.71 -15.61
CA ASP A 246 -1.08 11.49 -16.43
C ASP A 246 0.14 11.43 -17.35
N GLU A 247 0.60 12.59 -17.84
CA GLU A 247 1.78 12.69 -18.72
C GLU A 247 3.06 12.23 -18.02
N PHE A 248 3.20 12.52 -16.71
CA PHE A 248 4.34 12.05 -15.93
C PHE A 248 4.31 10.52 -15.75
N LEU A 249 3.17 9.96 -15.35
CA LEU A 249 3.03 8.51 -15.20
C LEU A 249 3.20 7.78 -16.53
N SER A 250 2.72 8.34 -17.62
CA SER A 250 2.93 7.82 -18.98
C SER A 250 4.42 7.89 -19.38
N GLY A 251 5.14 8.92 -18.95
CA GLY A 251 6.59 9.03 -19.13
C GLY A 251 7.33 7.92 -18.38
N LEU A 252 6.93 7.61 -17.12
CA LEU A 252 7.49 6.48 -16.38
C LEU A 252 7.25 5.14 -17.10
N ARG A 253 6.02 4.92 -17.60
CA ARG A 253 5.70 3.70 -18.35
C ARG A 253 6.60 3.54 -19.56
N LYS A 254 6.77 4.62 -20.34
CA LYS A 254 7.64 4.62 -21.51
C LYS A 254 9.09 4.26 -21.16
N ILE A 255 9.67 4.90 -20.15
CA ILE A 255 11.04 4.60 -19.70
C ILE A 255 11.16 3.14 -19.27
N CYS A 256 10.19 2.62 -18.55
CA CYS A 256 10.17 1.23 -18.12
C CYS A 256 10.17 0.27 -19.32
N ASP A 257 9.32 0.53 -20.33
CA ASP A 257 9.23 -0.31 -21.53
C ASP A 257 10.52 -0.28 -22.36
N GLU A 258 11.13 0.89 -22.53
CA GLU A 258 12.36 1.07 -23.30
C GLU A 258 13.60 0.44 -22.65
N ASN A 259 13.59 0.25 -21.33
CA ASN A 259 14.74 -0.24 -20.55
C ASN A 259 14.53 -1.64 -19.95
N GLU A 260 13.41 -2.31 -20.24
CA GLU A 260 13.04 -3.58 -19.61
C GLU A 260 13.07 -3.49 -18.07
N ILE A 261 12.35 -2.51 -17.54
CA ILE A 261 12.17 -2.25 -16.12
C ILE A 261 10.68 -2.40 -15.82
N LEU A 262 10.33 -3.01 -14.68
CA LEU A 262 8.93 -3.17 -14.29
C LEU A 262 8.44 -1.95 -13.52
N LEU A 263 7.20 -1.52 -13.79
CA LEU A 263 6.53 -0.43 -13.10
C LEU A 263 5.62 -1.00 -12.01
N ILE A 264 5.91 -0.65 -10.76
CA ILE A 264 5.08 -1.00 -9.61
C ILE A 264 4.24 0.21 -9.21
N PHE A 265 2.92 0.05 -9.17
CA PHE A 265 2.05 1.00 -8.47
C PHE A 265 1.74 0.47 -7.08
N ASP A 266 2.13 1.26 -6.06
CA ASP A 266 1.74 0.99 -4.69
C ASP A 266 0.35 1.55 -4.44
N GLU A 267 -0.62 0.67 -4.50
CA GLU A 267 -2.04 0.96 -4.26
C GLU A 267 -2.51 0.51 -2.86
N VAL A 268 -1.59 0.29 -1.94
CA VAL A 268 -1.92 -0.08 -0.56
C VAL A 268 -2.87 0.94 0.07
N GLN A 269 -2.74 2.22 -0.25
CA GLN A 269 -3.65 3.25 0.24
C GLN A 269 -4.70 3.70 -0.78
N THR A 270 -4.43 3.67 -2.05
CA THR A 270 -5.30 4.21 -3.10
C THR A 270 -6.26 3.18 -3.70
N GLY A 271 -5.95 1.90 -3.61
CA GLY A 271 -6.74 0.83 -4.22
C GLY A 271 -8.04 0.49 -3.51
N ILE A 272 -8.74 -0.48 -4.06
CA ILE A 272 -9.99 -1.06 -3.52
C ILE A 272 -11.07 0.00 -3.27
N GLY A 273 -11.39 0.76 -4.33
CA GLY A 273 -12.59 1.59 -4.41
C GLY A 273 -12.49 2.99 -3.83
N ILE A 274 -11.44 3.35 -3.07
CA ILE A 274 -11.40 4.63 -2.34
C ILE A 274 -11.38 5.87 -3.26
N THR A 275 -10.85 5.72 -4.48
CA THR A 275 -10.80 6.81 -5.47
C THR A 275 -12.01 6.87 -6.40
N GLY A 276 -13.03 6.03 -6.18
CA GLY A 276 -14.19 5.90 -7.03
C GLY A 276 -14.04 4.89 -8.18
N LYS A 277 -12.85 4.36 -8.39
CA LYS A 277 -12.57 3.17 -9.22
C LYS A 277 -11.93 2.09 -8.35
N MET A 278 -11.98 0.82 -8.78
CA MET A 278 -11.39 -0.28 -8.01
C MET A 278 -9.91 0.00 -7.71
N TRP A 279 -9.16 0.50 -8.69
CA TRP A 279 -7.76 0.85 -8.59
C TRP A 279 -7.53 2.29 -9.03
N ALA A 280 -6.64 3.03 -8.34
CA ALA A 280 -6.33 4.40 -8.71
C ALA A 280 -5.68 4.50 -10.10
N PHE A 281 -4.88 3.50 -10.52
CA PHE A 281 -4.29 3.50 -11.85
C PHE A 281 -5.32 3.55 -12.97
N GLN A 282 -6.57 3.14 -12.73
CA GLN A 282 -7.64 3.21 -13.72
C GLN A 282 -8.07 4.66 -14.08
N HIS A 283 -7.60 5.65 -13.31
CA HIS A 283 -7.76 7.06 -13.64
C HIS A 283 -6.70 7.57 -14.63
N PHE A 284 -5.65 6.78 -14.90
CA PHE A 284 -4.49 7.15 -15.70
C PHE A 284 -4.35 6.28 -16.95
N THR A 285 -3.62 6.79 -17.93
CA THR A 285 -3.27 6.08 -19.16
C THR A 285 -2.22 5.00 -18.89
N ALA A 286 -1.25 5.31 -18.02
CA ALA A 286 -0.18 4.39 -17.66
C ALA A 286 -0.71 3.14 -16.93
N LYS A 287 -0.27 1.97 -17.38
CA LYS A 287 -0.60 0.68 -16.75
C LYS A 287 0.62 0.13 -16.02
N PRO A 288 0.48 -0.29 -14.75
CA PRO A 288 1.56 -0.94 -14.03
C PRO A 288 1.75 -2.39 -14.51
N ASP A 289 2.94 -2.92 -14.28
CA ASP A 289 3.21 -4.36 -14.38
C ASP A 289 2.84 -5.09 -13.10
N ILE A 290 2.90 -4.39 -11.96
CA ILE A 290 2.60 -4.92 -10.63
C ILE A 290 1.83 -3.89 -9.82
N ILE A 291 0.85 -4.35 -9.04
CA ILE A 291 0.15 -3.56 -8.04
C ILE A 291 0.38 -4.19 -6.66
N SER A 292 0.81 -3.39 -5.69
CA SER A 292 0.75 -3.76 -4.27
C SER A 292 -0.54 -3.21 -3.66
N PHE A 293 -1.23 -4.00 -2.85
CA PHE A 293 -2.50 -3.61 -2.25
C PHE A 293 -2.62 -4.03 -0.77
N GLY A 294 -3.54 -3.41 -0.05
CA GLY A 294 -3.77 -3.69 1.37
C GLY A 294 -4.74 -2.73 2.02
N LYS A 295 -4.67 -2.58 3.33
CA LYS A 295 -5.42 -1.67 4.22
C LYS A 295 -6.95 -1.88 4.24
N LYS A 296 -7.65 -1.89 3.11
CA LYS A 296 -9.13 -1.93 3.04
C LYS A 296 -9.75 -3.28 3.39
N ASN A 297 -8.94 -4.27 3.57
CA ASN A 297 -9.38 -5.61 3.86
C ASN A 297 -9.35 -5.83 5.37
N THR A 298 -10.40 -5.48 6.07
CA THR A 298 -10.49 -5.53 7.54
C THR A 298 -10.09 -6.88 8.14
N ASN A 299 -10.11 -7.95 7.36
CA ASN A 299 -9.72 -9.29 7.75
C ASN A 299 -8.97 -10.06 6.65
N ILE A 300 -8.57 -9.41 5.57
CA ILE A 300 -7.84 -10.02 4.46
C ILE A 300 -6.46 -9.38 4.40
N THR A 301 -5.48 -10.21 4.23
CA THR A 301 -4.08 -9.84 4.10
C THR A 301 -3.85 -8.94 2.89
N ALA A 302 -2.87 -8.07 2.98
CA ALA A 302 -2.34 -7.35 1.83
C ALA A 302 -1.79 -8.35 0.80
N GLY A 303 -1.62 -7.90 -0.42
CA GLY A 303 -1.09 -8.75 -1.47
C GLY A 303 -0.51 -7.95 -2.62
N VAL A 304 -0.09 -8.64 -3.64
CA VAL A 304 0.39 -8.09 -4.90
C VAL A 304 -0.30 -8.78 -6.06
N PHE A 305 -0.55 -8.03 -7.14
CA PHE A 305 -0.86 -8.57 -8.45
C PHE A 305 0.30 -8.32 -9.39
N TYR A 306 0.62 -9.25 -10.24
CA TYR A 306 1.61 -9.08 -11.27
C TYR A 306 1.18 -9.70 -12.59
N LEU A 307 1.61 -9.06 -13.65
CA LEU A 307 1.52 -9.60 -15.00
C LEU A 307 2.74 -10.49 -15.22
N TYR A 308 2.53 -11.76 -15.49
CA TYR A 308 3.60 -12.63 -15.95
C TYR A 308 3.81 -12.36 -17.44
N ARG A 309 4.85 -11.60 -17.77
CA ARG A 309 5.37 -11.54 -19.14
C ARG A 309 6.54 -12.51 -19.23
N TYR A 310 6.27 -13.70 -19.76
CA TYR A 310 7.31 -14.57 -20.27
C TYR A 310 7.75 -14.10 -21.65
#